data_0572e92dcdc68ecda766f4e212621b19
#
_entry.id   0572e92dcdc68ecda766f4e212621b19
#
_cell.length_a   1.000
_cell.length_b   1.000
_cell.length_c   1.000
_cell.angle_alpha   90.00
_cell.angle_beta   90.00
_cell.angle_gamma   90.00
#
_symmetry.space_group_name_H-M   'P 1'
#
loop_
_entity.id
_entity.type
_entity.pdbx_description
1 polymer ?
#
loop_
_entity_poly.entity_id
_entity_poly.type
_entity_poly.pdbx_seq_one_letter_code
_entity_poly.pdbx_strand_id
1 'polypeptide(L)'
;EALLATQNETRDISYFVLTNPGDIPAPSPDVLKTFFDSHKAAYRAPEYRSFDELVVTPTSIAKADDVGDEDARAQYDKDRADKYTTPETRKLQQIVFPSQSEAEEADAKLRGGATFDDLVKARNLNPADIDLGETTKKAVYDPAVADAAFALPQGGVSGPVKGPYGYVLVRVVSIKPEVVKTFDEVKGAIKQEIAAGRAASQVQTLHDKIEDAKASGKTVAEAAKSVGLEVRAIVGVDRQGQDAAGGAVDVPYKELVLPAVFASDIGVDDEAISTKDHGYVWFAVTKIDPAHDRTLDDVKDKVAGAWTDEQRAQRLADMSAEDVKKLDGGTDITELARAAGAEVKTAKGVRRAGGEGLAAGVVSAVFGVGPTGAGSASADGGRLVFKVTNDTVPPPVEGDPGTAAVADRLKAETGSSLIEQYVGALKRELGVSIDARVMRGAEGG
;
A
#
# COMPACT_ATOMS: atom_id res chain seq x y z
N GLU A 1 32.10 -22.10 1.28
CA GLU A 1 31.62 -22.80 0.08
C GLU A 1 30.28 -23.50 0.35
N ALA A 2 30.15 -24.39 1.33
CA ALA A 2 28.90 -25.08 1.65
C ALA A 2 27.71 -24.12 1.94
N LEU A 3 27.95 -23.02 2.64
CA LEU A 3 26.92 -22.03 2.97
C LEU A 3 26.40 -21.29 1.72
N LEU A 4 27.27 -20.98 0.78
CA LEU A 4 26.92 -20.36 -0.50
C LEU A 4 26.21 -21.33 -1.42
N ALA A 5 26.66 -22.59 -1.48
CA ALA A 5 25.99 -23.65 -2.22
C ALA A 5 24.52 -23.76 -1.72
N THR A 6 24.31 -23.75 -0.41
CA THR A 6 22.97 -23.79 0.20
C THR A 6 22.14 -22.51 -0.09
N GLN A 7 22.77 -21.33 -0.15
CA GLN A 7 22.06 -20.09 -0.49
C GLN A 7 21.65 -20.01 -1.97
N ASN A 8 22.46 -20.57 -2.84
CA ASN A 8 22.23 -20.58 -4.29
C ASN A 8 21.47 -21.83 -4.77
N GLU A 9 21.13 -22.74 -3.87
CA GLU A 9 20.27 -23.90 -4.15
C GLU A 9 18.95 -23.43 -4.78
N THR A 10 18.56 -24.09 -5.86
CA THR A 10 17.26 -23.89 -6.51
C THR A 10 16.50 -25.19 -6.59
N ARG A 11 15.20 -25.13 -6.40
CA ARG A 11 14.32 -26.29 -6.48
C ARG A 11 13.20 -26.08 -7.49
N ASP A 12 12.94 -27.12 -8.27
CA ASP A 12 11.71 -27.20 -9.06
C ASP A 12 10.69 -28.02 -8.29
N ILE A 13 9.46 -27.57 -8.26
CA ILE A 13 8.35 -28.28 -7.61
C ILE A 13 7.18 -28.45 -8.56
N SER A 14 6.48 -29.56 -8.43
CA SER A 14 5.11 -29.72 -8.88
C SER A 14 4.19 -29.59 -7.66
N TYR A 15 3.08 -28.90 -7.78
CA TYR A 15 2.18 -28.64 -6.68
C TYR A 15 0.73 -28.47 -7.12
N PHE A 16 -0.18 -28.67 -6.17
CA PHE A 16 -1.59 -28.31 -6.30
C PHE A 16 -2.10 -27.70 -5.00
N VAL A 17 -3.27 -27.04 -5.03
CA VAL A 17 -3.86 -26.39 -3.85
C VAL A 17 -5.14 -27.11 -3.47
N LEU A 18 -5.18 -27.59 -2.23
CA LEU A 18 -6.38 -28.13 -1.58
C LEU A 18 -7.23 -26.95 -1.08
N THR A 19 -8.42 -26.78 -1.63
CA THR A 19 -9.36 -25.70 -1.27
C THR A 19 -10.64 -26.20 -0.65
N ASN A 20 -11.00 -27.45 -0.92
CA ASN A 20 -12.25 -28.05 -0.48
C ASN A 20 -12.01 -29.06 0.65
N PRO A 21 -12.35 -28.74 1.91
CA PRO A 21 -12.22 -29.66 3.04
C PRO A 21 -13.38 -30.69 3.13
N GLY A 22 -14.34 -30.65 2.20
CA GLY A 22 -15.61 -31.35 2.29
C GLY A 22 -16.58 -30.67 3.26
N ASP A 23 -17.70 -31.36 3.55
CA ASP A 23 -18.70 -30.84 4.47
C ASP A 23 -18.19 -30.82 5.90
N ILE A 24 -18.34 -29.66 6.54
CA ILE A 24 -18.09 -29.45 7.97
C ILE A 24 -19.44 -29.25 8.63
N PRO A 25 -19.91 -30.24 9.42
CA PRO A 25 -21.18 -30.12 10.12
C PRO A 25 -21.19 -28.93 11.06
N ALA A 26 -22.34 -28.26 11.19
CA ALA A 26 -22.49 -27.19 12.16
C ALA A 26 -22.16 -27.68 13.59
N PRO A 27 -21.48 -26.87 14.40
CA PRO A 27 -21.12 -27.25 15.75
C PRO A 27 -22.37 -27.40 16.64
N SER A 28 -22.34 -28.39 17.51
CA SER A 28 -23.39 -28.50 18.56
C SER A 28 -23.24 -27.35 19.57
N PRO A 29 -24.31 -27.02 20.33
CA PRO A 29 -24.26 -26.01 21.38
C PRO A 29 -23.12 -26.22 22.40
N ASP A 30 -22.84 -27.45 22.78
CA ASP A 30 -21.76 -27.79 23.74
C ASP A 30 -20.37 -27.53 23.12
N VAL A 31 -20.19 -27.86 21.84
CA VAL A 31 -18.96 -27.59 21.11
C VAL A 31 -18.71 -26.09 20.99
N LEU A 32 -19.76 -25.33 20.63
CA LEU A 32 -19.67 -23.85 20.55
C LEU A 32 -19.32 -23.25 21.91
N LYS A 33 -19.95 -23.75 22.97
CA LYS A 33 -19.66 -23.28 24.33
C LYS A 33 -18.22 -23.56 24.73
N THR A 34 -17.72 -24.77 24.47
CA THR A 34 -16.33 -25.13 24.77
C THR A 34 -15.34 -24.29 23.98
N PHE A 35 -15.62 -24.08 22.68
CA PHE A 35 -14.80 -23.23 21.82
C PHE A 35 -14.78 -21.78 22.28
N PHE A 36 -15.96 -21.24 22.62
CA PHE A 36 -16.07 -19.87 23.15
C PHE A 36 -15.28 -19.74 24.45
N ASP A 37 -15.45 -20.67 25.41
CA ASP A 37 -14.78 -20.62 26.71
C ASP A 37 -13.26 -20.67 26.58
N SER A 38 -12.72 -21.41 25.60
CA SER A 38 -11.28 -21.48 25.32
C SER A 38 -10.74 -20.24 24.58
N HIS A 39 -11.60 -19.49 23.87
CA HIS A 39 -11.24 -18.31 23.09
C HIS A 39 -11.88 -17.01 23.62
N LYS A 40 -12.37 -17.02 24.85
CA LYS A 40 -13.17 -15.94 25.44
C LYS A 40 -12.50 -14.56 25.32
N ALA A 41 -11.18 -14.51 25.47
CA ALA A 41 -10.42 -13.26 25.36
C ALA A 41 -10.55 -12.58 23.97
N ALA A 42 -10.69 -13.37 22.88
CA ALA A 42 -10.85 -12.87 21.51
C ALA A 42 -12.23 -12.25 21.26
N TYR A 43 -13.22 -12.57 22.08
CA TYR A 43 -14.59 -12.07 21.94
C TYR A 43 -14.96 -10.97 22.94
N ARG A 44 -14.00 -10.51 23.75
CA ARG A 44 -14.23 -9.43 24.70
C ARG A 44 -14.60 -8.15 23.97
N ALA A 45 -15.61 -7.43 24.45
CA ALA A 45 -15.92 -6.10 23.97
C ALA A 45 -14.80 -5.13 24.38
N PRO A 46 -14.25 -4.33 23.48
CA PRO A 46 -13.36 -3.24 23.86
C PRO A 46 -14.12 -2.14 24.61
N GLU A 47 -13.42 -1.20 25.17
CA GLU A 47 -14.03 0.02 25.68
C GLU A 47 -14.59 0.85 24.51
N TYR A 48 -15.83 1.33 24.67
CA TYR A 48 -16.44 2.28 23.73
C TYR A 48 -16.67 3.61 24.43
N ARG A 49 -16.47 4.69 23.68
CA ARG A 49 -16.74 6.06 24.16
C ARG A 49 -17.72 6.77 23.26
N SER A 50 -18.55 7.62 23.89
CA SER A 50 -19.35 8.60 23.17
C SER A 50 -18.87 9.98 23.58
N PHE A 51 -18.86 10.91 22.65
CA PHE A 51 -18.40 12.27 22.88
C PHE A 51 -19.06 13.25 21.92
N ASP A 52 -19.14 14.50 22.33
CA ASP A 52 -19.46 15.61 21.46
C ASP A 52 -18.18 16.15 20.84
N GLU A 53 -18.19 16.44 19.55
CA GLU A 53 -17.07 16.95 18.77
C GLU A 53 -17.46 18.27 18.11
N LEU A 54 -16.60 19.29 18.23
CA LEU A 54 -16.70 20.55 17.52
C LEU A 54 -15.48 20.75 16.65
N VAL A 55 -15.68 20.82 15.33
CA VAL A 55 -14.63 21.07 14.35
C VAL A 55 -14.76 22.49 13.82
N VAL A 56 -13.73 23.30 14.01
CA VAL A 56 -13.64 24.68 13.50
C VAL A 56 -12.41 24.80 12.63
N THR A 57 -12.60 24.63 11.33
CA THR A 57 -11.56 24.79 10.32
C THR A 57 -12.02 25.81 9.27
N PRO A 58 -11.11 26.36 8.46
CA PRO A 58 -11.53 27.24 7.36
C PRO A 58 -12.59 26.58 6.46
N THR A 59 -12.46 25.28 6.21
CA THR A 59 -13.41 24.54 5.36
C THR A 59 -14.75 24.29 6.07
N SER A 60 -14.74 23.98 7.38
CA SER A 60 -15.98 23.67 8.11
C SER A 60 -16.88 24.88 8.34
N ILE A 61 -16.30 26.09 8.44
CA ILE A 61 -17.05 27.33 8.66
C ILE A 61 -17.25 28.14 7.37
N ALA A 62 -16.63 27.72 6.26
CA ALA A 62 -16.78 28.39 4.98
C ALA A 62 -18.20 28.26 4.45
N LYS A 63 -18.78 29.40 4.04
CA LYS A 63 -20.10 29.44 3.41
C LYS A 63 -19.94 29.77 1.93
N ALA A 64 -19.97 28.75 1.09
CA ALA A 64 -19.82 28.88 -0.35
C ALA A 64 -20.92 29.76 -0.98
N ASP A 65 -22.11 29.79 -0.38
CA ASP A 65 -23.25 30.59 -0.83
C ASP A 65 -23.02 32.10 -0.66
N ASP A 66 -22.13 32.48 0.28
CA ASP A 66 -21.73 33.88 0.47
C ASP A 66 -20.74 34.40 -0.60
N VAL A 67 -20.27 33.50 -1.50
CA VAL A 67 -19.38 33.86 -2.58
C VAL A 67 -20.16 34.14 -3.87
N GLY A 68 -20.07 35.35 -4.38
CA GLY A 68 -20.70 35.75 -5.63
C GLY A 68 -20.17 34.97 -6.85
N ASP A 69 -21.02 34.84 -7.87
CA ASP A 69 -20.61 34.21 -9.13
C ASP A 69 -19.53 34.99 -9.86
N GLU A 70 -19.50 36.31 -9.67
CA GLU A 70 -18.47 37.19 -10.25
C GLU A 70 -17.09 36.88 -9.69
N ASP A 71 -16.96 36.76 -8.36
CA ASP A 71 -15.71 36.39 -7.70
C ASP A 71 -15.23 35.01 -8.14
N ALA A 72 -16.17 34.05 -8.19
CA ALA A 72 -15.86 32.69 -8.62
C ALA A 72 -15.39 32.63 -10.09
N ARG A 73 -16.00 33.46 -10.99
CA ARG A 73 -15.59 33.53 -12.38
C ARG A 73 -14.23 34.18 -12.53
N ALA A 74 -13.98 35.27 -11.81
CA ALA A 74 -12.66 35.92 -11.81
C ALA A 74 -11.53 34.95 -11.38
N GLN A 75 -11.80 34.14 -10.36
CA GLN A 75 -10.84 33.12 -9.94
C GLN A 75 -10.67 32.00 -10.98
N TYR A 76 -11.78 31.54 -11.60
CA TYR A 76 -11.71 30.56 -12.68
C TYR A 76 -10.86 31.07 -13.84
N ASP A 77 -11.08 32.30 -14.31
CA ASP A 77 -10.36 32.86 -15.44
C ASP A 77 -8.87 32.97 -15.13
N LYS A 78 -8.51 33.30 -13.89
CA LYS A 78 -7.12 33.33 -13.41
C LYS A 78 -6.47 31.95 -13.42
N ASP A 79 -7.18 30.94 -12.96
CA ASP A 79 -6.64 29.59 -12.72
C ASP A 79 -6.86 28.65 -13.90
N ARG A 80 -7.63 29.08 -14.93
CA ARG A 80 -8.07 28.24 -16.04
C ARG A 80 -6.95 27.48 -16.73
N ALA A 81 -5.86 28.18 -17.04
CA ALA A 81 -4.75 27.60 -17.78
C ALA A 81 -4.00 26.54 -16.98
N ASP A 82 -3.86 26.74 -15.67
CA ASP A 82 -3.00 25.91 -14.82
C ASP A 82 -3.78 24.81 -14.09
N LYS A 83 -5.03 25.09 -13.62
CA LYS A 83 -5.81 24.15 -12.83
C LYS A 83 -6.90 23.42 -13.62
N TYR A 84 -7.48 24.08 -14.64
CA TYR A 84 -8.68 23.57 -15.31
C TYR A 84 -8.45 23.18 -16.76
N THR A 85 -7.22 23.31 -17.26
CA THR A 85 -6.84 22.90 -18.61
C THR A 85 -5.86 21.74 -18.54
N THR A 86 -6.26 20.60 -19.07
CA THR A 86 -5.33 19.51 -19.39
C THR A 86 -4.85 19.74 -20.81
N PRO A 87 -3.57 20.08 -21.03
CA PRO A 87 -3.08 20.42 -22.35
C PRO A 87 -3.13 19.23 -23.30
N GLU A 88 -3.21 19.52 -24.61
CA GLU A 88 -3.06 18.51 -25.63
C GLU A 88 -1.73 17.77 -25.48
N THR A 89 -1.77 16.43 -25.52
CA THR A 89 -0.58 15.59 -25.58
C THR A 89 -0.56 14.77 -26.86
N ARG A 90 0.63 14.55 -27.38
CA ARG A 90 0.86 13.72 -28.56
C ARG A 90 1.91 12.66 -28.26
N LYS A 91 1.64 11.44 -28.71
CA LYS A 91 2.68 10.43 -28.75
C LYS A 91 3.48 10.61 -30.03
N LEU A 92 4.77 10.92 -29.90
CA LEU A 92 5.64 11.28 -31.00
C LEU A 92 6.74 10.25 -31.20
N GLN A 93 7.14 10.08 -32.45
CA GLN A 93 8.36 9.36 -32.85
C GLN A 93 9.16 10.21 -33.79
N GLN A 94 10.49 10.15 -33.71
CA GLN A 94 11.37 10.93 -34.58
C GLN A 94 12.50 10.10 -35.17
N ILE A 95 12.93 10.46 -36.37
CA ILE A 95 14.18 9.97 -36.97
C ILE A 95 15.07 11.18 -37.23
N VAL A 96 16.29 11.12 -36.70
CA VAL A 96 17.30 12.17 -36.90
C VAL A 96 18.22 11.82 -38.06
N PHE A 97 18.49 12.79 -38.92
CA PHE A 97 19.37 12.68 -40.07
C PHE A 97 20.53 13.65 -39.92
N PRO A 98 21.77 13.27 -40.23
CA PRO A 98 22.93 14.14 -40.10
C PRO A 98 22.95 15.29 -41.12
N SER A 99 22.28 15.10 -42.27
CA SER A 99 22.25 16.10 -43.35
C SER A 99 20.85 16.36 -43.87
N GLN A 100 20.64 17.53 -44.46
CA GLN A 100 19.40 17.92 -45.12
C GLN A 100 19.07 16.97 -46.27
N SER A 101 20.07 16.62 -47.10
CA SER A 101 19.89 15.77 -48.27
C SER A 101 19.35 14.40 -47.88
N GLU A 102 19.88 13.77 -46.81
CA GLU A 102 19.38 12.45 -46.33
C GLU A 102 17.94 12.55 -45.81
N ALA A 103 17.59 13.64 -45.13
CA ALA A 103 16.22 13.84 -44.64
C ALA A 103 15.25 14.09 -45.80
N GLU A 104 15.64 14.84 -46.85
CA GLU A 104 14.83 15.07 -48.05
C GLU A 104 14.65 13.79 -48.87
N GLU A 105 15.69 12.94 -48.98
CA GLU A 105 15.58 11.63 -49.63
C GLU A 105 14.60 10.70 -48.85
N ALA A 106 14.65 10.74 -47.53
CA ALA A 106 13.72 9.96 -46.69
C ALA A 106 12.26 10.46 -46.83
N ASP A 107 12.07 11.79 -46.86
CA ASP A 107 10.78 12.40 -47.11
C ASP A 107 10.24 12.08 -48.51
N ALA A 108 11.09 12.08 -49.54
CA ALA A 108 10.70 11.65 -50.89
C ALA A 108 10.25 10.18 -50.94
N LYS A 109 10.87 9.29 -50.18
CA LYS A 109 10.44 7.90 -50.05
C LYS A 109 9.05 7.80 -49.39
N LEU A 110 8.80 8.57 -48.33
CA LEU A 110 7.49 8.65 -47.70
C LEU A 110 6.41 9.13 -48.65
N ARG A 111 6.69 10.18 -49.43
CA ARG A 111 5.77 10.66 -50.47
C ARG A 111 5.58 9.64 -51.59
N GLY A 112 6.58 8.79 -51.83
CA GLY A 112 6.51 7.69 -52.79
C GLY A 112 5.78 6.44 -52.27
N GLY A 113 5.21 6.47 -51.06
CA GLY A 113 4.39 5.42 -50.49
C GLY A 113 5.12 4.51 -49.49
N ALA A 114 6.39 4.76 -49.16
CA ALA A 114 7.04 4.08 -48.05
C ALA A 114 6.43 4.53 -46.72
N THR A 115 6.47 3.64 -45.72
CA THR A 115 6.01 3.99 -44.36
C THR A 115 7.15 4.52 -43.50
N PHE A 116 6.81 5.21 -42.41
CA PHE A 116 7.79 5.62 -41.42
C PHE A 116 8.55 4.42 -40.82
N ASP A 117 7.83 3.29 -40.63
CA ASP A 117 8.40 2.05 -40.12
C ASP A 117 9.38 1.39 -41.12
N ASP A 118 9.18 1.59 -42.41
CA ASP A 118 10.13 1.13 -43.44
C ASP A 118 11.42 1.93 -43.37
N LEU A 119 11.36 3.24 -43.09
CA LEU A 119 12.55 4.06 -42.85
C LEU A 119 13.32 3.62 -41.59
N VAL A 120 12.59 3.32 -40.52
CA VAL A 120 13.16 2.82 -39.25
C VAL A 120 13.90 1.53 -39.51
N LYS A 121 13.30 0.57 -40.22
CA LYS A 121 13.91 -0.71 -40.56
C LYS A 121 15.12 -0.54 -41.49
N ALA A 122 15.00 0.28 -42.53
CA ALA A 122 16.08 0.53 -43.51
C ALA A 122 17.34 1.16 -42.87
N ARG A 123 17.16 1.89 -41.79
CA ARG A 123 18.24 2.53 -41.00
C ARG A 123 18.65 1.69 -39.78
N ASN A 124 18.05 0.52 -39.59
CA ASN A 124 18.30 -0.39 -38.45
C ASN A 124 18.20 0.33 -37.08
N LEU A 125 17.19 1.26 -36.94
CA LEU A 125 16.98 2.01 -35.71
C LEU A 125 16.19 1.17 -34.69
N ASN A 126 16.57 1.30 -33.42
CA ASN A 126 15.82 0.66 -32.34
C ASN A 126 14.52 1.45 -32.09
N PRO A 127 13.35 0.78 -31.98
CA PRO A 127 12.08 1.44 -31.65
C PRO A 127 12.11 2.32 -30.40
N ALA A 128 12.94 1.98 -29.40
CA ALA A 128 13.11 2.78 -28.20
C ALA A 128 13.84 4.13 -28.45
N ASP A 129 14.75 4.16 -29.43
CA ASP A 129 15.55 5.35 -29.70
C ASP A 129 14.81 6.41 -30.52
N ILE A 130 13.71 6.02 -31.18
CA ILE A 130 12.87 6.91 -31.97
C ILE A 130 11.64 7.41 -31.19
N ASP A 131 11.26 6.77 -30.08
CA ASP A 131 10.07 7.10 -29.32
C ASP A 131 10.31 8.25 -28.34
N LEU A 132 9.66 9.39 -28.57
CA LEU A 132 9.66 10.54 -27.65
C LEU A 132 8.60 10.41 -26.54
N GLY A 133 7.81 9.34 -26.56
CA GLY A 133 6.72 9.13 -25.64
C GLY A 133 5.55 10.08 -25.85
N GLU A 134 4.69 10.16 -24.83
CA GLU A 134 3.57 11.10 -24.79
C GLU A 134 4.05 12.43 -24.20
N THR A 135 3.89 13.51 -24.95
CA THR A 135 4.45 14.82 -24.60
C THR A 135 3.52 15.96 -24.96
N THR A 136 3.58 17.07 -24.22
CA THR A 136 2.93 18.34 -24.58
C THR A 136 3.81 19.14 -25.51
N LYS A 137 3.23 20.11 -26.23
CA LYS A 137 4.01 21.00 -27.12
C LYS A 137 5.19 21.69 -26.40
N LYS A 138 4.98 22.13 -25.16
CA LYS A 138 6.01 22.82 -24.35
C LYS A 138 7.12 21.88 -23.87
N ALA A 139 6.85 20.57 -23.75
CA ALA A 139 7.82 19.59 -23.27
C ALA A 139 8.69 18.99 -24.37
N VAL A 140 8.37 19.20 -25.64
CA VAL A 140 9.26 18.84 -26.76
C VAL A 140 10.48 19.75 -26.72
N TYR A 141 11.67 19.15 -26.63
CA TYR A 141 12.93 19.88 -26.42
C TYR A 141 13.22 20.92 -27.50
N ASP A 142 12.96 20.58 -28.78
CA ASP A 142 13.18 21.46 -29.90
C ASP A 142 11.87 22.16 -30.32
N PRO A 143 11.77 23.50 -30.23
CA PRO A 143 10.58 24.23 -30.60
C PRO A 143 10.16 24.04 -32.08
N ALA A 144 11.11 23.91 -33.01
CA ALA A 144 10.81 23.72 -34.43
C ALA A 144 10.19 22.34 -34.68
N VAL A 145 10.70 21.30 -33.97
CA VAL A 145 10.11 19.94 -33.98
C VAL A 145 8.74 19.96 -33.31
N ALA A 146 8.58 20.69 -32.19
CA ALA A 146 7.30 20.84 -31.51
C ALA A 146 6.25 21.48 -32.44
N ASP A 147 6.60 22.59 -33.11
CA ASP A 147 5.69 23.27 -34.02
C ASP A 147 5.29 22.39 -35.19
N ALA A 148 6.24 21.66 -35.78
CA ALA A 148 5.98 20.73 -36.87
C ALA A 148 5.08 19.56 -36.38
N ALA A 149 5.43 18.92 -35.25
CA ALA A 149 4.68 17.82 -34.72
C ALA A 149 3.24 18.19 -34.35
N PHE A 150 3.03 19.34 -33.74
CA PHE A 150 1.71 19.81 -33.32
C PHE A 150 0.84 20.42 -34.42
N ALA A 151 1.39 20.65 -35.61
CA ALA A 151 0.63 21.00 -36.80
C ALA A 151 0.10 19.78 -37.59
N LEU A 152 0.57 18.57 -37.31
CA LEU A 152 0.20 17.38 -38.05
C LEU A 152 -1.08 16.74 -37.52
N PRO A 153 -1.86 16.03 -38.34
CA PRO A 153 -2.92 15.11 -37.87
C PRO A 153 -2.30 13.86 -37.29
N GLN A 154 -3.12 13.06 -36.58
CA GLN A 154 -2.73 11.72 -36.12
C GLN A 154 -2.32 10.86 -37.32
N GLY A 155 -1.22 10.15 -37.20
CA GLY A 155 -0.59 9.37 -38.26
C GLY A 155 0.26 10.18 -39.24
N GLY A 156 0.23 11.50 -39.15
CA GLY A 156 1.00 12.39 -40.02
C GLY A 156 2.50 12.34 -39.73
N VAL A 157 3.30 12.57 -40.80
CA VAL A 157 4.76 12.67 -40.71
C VAL A 157 5.15 14.07 -41.24
N SER A 158 6.07 14.74 -40.56
CA SER A 158 6.57 16.06 -41.03
C SER A 158 7.49 15.93 -42.22
N GLY A 159 7.66 17.02 -42.96
CA GLY A 159 8.88 17.19 -43.78
C GLY A 159 10.15 17.35 -42.93
N PRO A 160 11.33 17.48 -43.53
CA PRO A 160 12.58 17.70 -42.81
C PRO A 160 12.55 18.99 -41.98
N VAL A 161 12.68 18.84 -40.67
CA VAL A 161 12.74 19.95 -39.69
C VAL A 161 14.19 20.08 -39.23
N LYS A 162 14.78 21.27 -39.29
CA LYS A 162 16.14 21.50 -38.83
C LYS A 162 16.14 21.59 -37.31
N GLY A 163 16.76 20.64 -36.63
CA GLY A 163 16.97 20.59 -35.19
C GLY A 163 18.44 20.83 -34.80
N PRO A 164 18.75 20.84 -33.51
CA PRO A 164 20.11 21.11 -33.01
C PRO A 164 21.13 20.00 -33.36
N TYR A 165 20.67 18.78 -33.61
CA TYR A 165 21.53 17.63 -33.89
C TYR A 165 21.43 17.12 -35.34
N GLY A 166 20.85 17.93 -36.24
CA GLY A 166 20.63 17.57 -37.63
C GLY A 166 19.22 17.87 -38.11
N TYR A 167 18.70 17.07 -39.04
CA TYR A 167 17.36 17.21 -39.57
C TYR A 167 16.47 16.07 -39.04
N VAL A 168 15.24 16.41 -38.68
CA VAL A 168 14.32 15.50 -38.03
C VAL A 168 13.07 15.31 -38.91
N LEU A 169 12.65 14.06 -39.09
CA LEU A 169 11.29 13.70 -39.49
C LEU A 169 10.54 13.24 -38.22
N VAL A 170 9.45 13.89 -37.87
CA VAL A 170 8.61 13.52 -36.72
C VAL A 170 7.29 12.96 -37.17
N ARG A 171 6.85 11.86 -36.54
CA ARG A 171 5.56 11.17 -36.73
C ARG A 171 4.68 11.37 -35.48
N VAL A 172 3.39 11.67 -35.71
CA VAL A 172 2.37 11.69 -34.65
C VAL A 172 1.70 10.34 -34.60
N VAL A 173 1.91 9.57 -33.54
CA VAL A 173 1.30 8.25 -33.34
C VAL A 173 -0.13 8.38 -32.85
N SER A 174 -0.35 9.22 -31.84
CA SER A 174 -1.68 9.49 -31.29
C SER A 174 -1.78 10.91 -30.75
N ILE A 175 -2.99 11.44 -30.70
CA ILE A 175 -3.33 12.76 -30.16
C ILE A 175 -4.37 12.56 -29.05
N LYS A 176 -4.10 13.14 -27.89
CA LYS A 176 -5.11 13.36 -26.85
C LYS A 176 -5.39 14.88 -26.84
N PRO A 177 -6.60 15.27 -27.20
CA PRO A 177 -6.94 16.68 -27.32
C PRO A 177 -6.88 17.40 -25.96
N GLU A 178 -6.74 18.71 -26.01
CA GLU A 178 -6.90 19.57 -24.84
C GLU A 178 -8.30 19.38 -24.24
N VAL A 179 -8.36 19.26 -22.92
CA VAL A 179 -9.61 19.22 -22.16
C VAL A 179 -9.64 20.39 -21.18
N VAL A 180 -10.64 21.24 -21.31
CA VAL A 180 -10.85 22.37 -20.40
C VAL A 180 -12.13 22.09 -19.61
N LYS A 181 -12.02 22.01 -18.27
CA LYS A 181 -13.20 21.97 -17.40
C LYS A 181 -13.90 23.32 -17.46
N THR A 182 -15.19 23.32 -17.72
CA THR A 182 -15.99 24.55 -17.82
C THR A 182 -16.17 25.18 -16.46
N PHE A 183 -16.49 26.48 -16.43
CA PHE A 183 -16.80 27.18 -15.19
C PHE A 183 -17.92 26.51 -14.39
N ASP A 184 -18.98 26.06 -15.10
CA ASP A 184 -20.14 25.45 -14.43
C ASP A 184 -19.78 24.10 -13.76
N GLU A 185 -18.84 23.35 -14.32
CA GLU A 185 -18.35 22.10 -13.72
C GLU A 185 -17.56 22.32 -12.44
N VAL A 186 -16.85 23.44 -12.32
CA VAL A 186 -15.93 23.71 -11.20
C VAL A 186 -16.37 24.85 -10.27
N LYS A 187 -17.44 25.57 -10.61
CA LYS A 187 -17.97 26.72 -9.88
C LYS A 187 -18.15 26.46 -8.38
N GLY A 188 -18.76 25.33 -8.03
CA GLY A 188 -18.99 24.95 -6.63
C GLY A 188 -17.68 24.80 -5.85
N ALA A 189 -16.69 24.13 -6.42
CA ALA A 189 -15.38 23.97 -5.82
C ALA A 189 -14.63 25.29 -5.66
N ILE A 190 -14.72 26.18 -6.65
CA ILE A 190 -14.10 27.51 -6.60
C ILE A 190 -14.74 28.35 -5.49
N LYS A 191 -16.07 28.35 -5.38
CA LYS A 191 -16.77 29.07 -4.32
C LYS A 191 -16.35 28.57 -2.95
N GLN A 192 -16.23 27.24 -2.79
CA GLN A 192 -15.76 26.64 -1.54
C GLN A 192 -14.31 27.05 -1.21
N GLU A 193 -13.41 27.09 -2.20
CA GLU A 193 -12.02 27.51 -2.01
C GLU A 193 -11.93 28.98 -1.59
N ILE A 194 -12.68 29.87 -2.24
CA ILE A 194 -12.74 31.31 -1.88
C ILE A 194 -13.31 31.49 -0.48
N ALA A 195 -14.43 30.80 -0.17
CA ALA A 195 -15.05 30.86 1.14
C ALA A 195 -14.11 30.37 2.25
N ALA A 196 -13.39 29.28 2.01
CA ALA A 196 -12.39 28.74 2.95
C ALA A 196 -11.25 29.74 3.18
N GLY A 197 -10.76 30.40 2.11
CA GLY A 197 -9.76 31.47 2.24
C GLY A 197 -10.24 32.67 3.08
N ARG A 198 -11.51 33.08 2.91
CA ARG A 198 -12.14 34.12 3.74
C ARG A 198 -12.36 33.67 5.18
N ALA A 199 -12.72 32.42 5.37
CA ALA A 199 -12.98 31.85 6.68
C ALA A 199 -11.71 31.68 7.53
N ALA A 200 -10.55 31.48 6.94
CA ALA A 200 -9.29 31.27 7.63
C ALA A 200 -8.98 32.35 8.69
N SER A 201 -9.33 33.61 8.40
CA SER A 201 -9.16 34.71 9.36
C SER A 201 -10.16 34.69 10.53
N GLN A 202 -11.25 33.95 10.39
CA GLN A 202 -12.31 33.86 11.41
C GLN A 202 -12.05 32.74 12.42
N VAL A 203 -11.28 31.72 12.04
CA VAL A 203 -11.00 30.54 12.89
C VAL A 203 -10.40 30.95 14.22
N GLN A 204 -9.39 31.84 14.24
CA GLN A 204 -8.77 32.28 15.48
C GLN A 204 -9.76 33.05 16.38
N THR A 205 -10.58 33.89 15.78
CA THR A 205 -11.61 34.65 16.53
C THR A 205 -12.65 33.70 17.14
N LEU A 206 -13.02 32.64 16.44
CA LEU A 206 -13.94 31.63 16.97
C LEU A 206 -13.29 30.80 18.07
N HIS A 207 -12.03 30.41 17.89
CA HIS A 207 -11.24 29.73 18.91
C HIS A 207 -11.25 30.52 20.22
N ASP A 208 -10.86 31.80 20.20
CA ASP A 208 -10.78 32.62 21.39
C ASP A 208 -12.14 32.74 22.09
N LYS A 209 -13.24 32.91 21.33
CA LYS A 209 -14.59 32.96 21.88
C LYS A 209 -15.06 31.65 22.51
N ILE A 210 -14.67 30.50 21.93
CA ILE A 210 -15.00 29.18 22.44
C ILE A 210 -14.23 28.94 23.73
N GLU A 211 -12.94 29.27 23.78
CA GLU A 211 -12.12 29.15 24.98
C GLU A 211 -12.61 30.05 26.11
N ASP A 212 -12.99 31.31 25.83
CA ASP A 212 -13.59 32.21 26.80
C ASP A 212 -14.91 31.66 27.37
N ALA A 213 -15.72 31.05 26.50
CA ALA A 213 -16.98 30.43 26.91
C ALA A 213 -16.74 29.21 27.82
N LYS A 214 -15.76 28.32 27.47
CA LYS A 214 -15.34 27.18 28.29
C LYS A 214 -14.76 27.63 29.63
N ALA A 215 -13.88 28.62 29.63
CA ALA A 215 -13.35 29.24 30.87
C ALA A 215 -14.42 29.81 31.78
N SER A 216 -15.58 30.21 31.24
CA SER A 216 -16.74 30.63 32.01
C SER A 216 -17.61 29.48 32.53
N GLY A 217 -17.20 28.22 32.33
CA GLY A 217 -17.86 27.01 32.80
C GLY A 217 -18.90 26.41 31.84
N LYS A 218 -18.95 26.86 30.58
CA LYS A 218 -19.84 26.26 29.57
C LYS A 218 -19.22 24.95 29.02
N THR A 219 -20.09 24.01 28.73
CA THR A 219 -19.72 22.81 28.00
C THR A 219 -19.29 23.15 26.54
N VAL A 220 -18.59 22.25 25.87
CA VAL A 220 -18.22 22.39 24.43
C VAL A 220 -19.46 22.66 23.57
N ALA A 221 -20.58 21.98 23.84
CA ALA A 221 -21.86 22.19 23.13
C ALA A 221 -22.45 23.58 23.36
N GLU A 222 -22.42 24.07 24.60
CA GLU A 222 -22.92 25.43 24.94
C GLU A 222 -22.00 26.52 24.38
N ALA A 223 -20.69 26.31 24.41
CA ALA A 223 -19.70 27.18 23.81
C ALA A 223 -19.88 27.29 22.29
N ALA A 224 -20.03 26.15 21.60
CA ALA A 224 -20.34 26.09 20.18
C ALA A 224 -21.61 26.89 19.83
N LYS A 225 -22.69 26.65 20.56
CA LYS A 225 -23.97 27.35 20.37
C LYS A 225 -23.85 28.85 20.56
N SER A 226 -23.00 29.31 21.49
CA SER A 226 -22.80 30.75 21.75
C SER A 226 -22.15 31.50 20.58
N VAL A 227 -21.46 30.77 19.68
CA VAL A 227 -20.85 31.33 18.45
C VAL A 227 -21.59 30.90 17.16
N GLY A 228 -22.80 30.33 17.31
CA GLY A 228 -23.65 29.92 16.19
C GLY A 228 -23.18 28.63 15.49
N LEU A 229 -22.44 27.80 16.21
CA LEU A 229 -21.98 26.47 15.74
C LEU A 229 -22.68 25.36 16.52
N GLU A 230 -22.65 24.16 15.98
CA GLU A 230 -23.20 22.94 16.60
C GLU A 230 -22.15 21.87 16.73
N VAL A 231 -22.22 21.09 17.81
CA VAL A 231 -21.39 19.91 18.01
C VAL A 231 -21.97 18.74 17.24
N ARG A 232 -21.10 17.83 16.85
CA ARG A 232 -21.46 16.52 16.32
C ARG A 232 -21.35 15.48 17.42
N ALA A 233 -22.43 14.77 17.71
CA ALA A 233 -22.39 13.66 18.65
C ALA A 233 -21.82 12.40 17.98
N ILE A 234 -20.76 11.85 18.52
CA ILE A 234 -20.16 10.58 18.15
C ILE A 234 -20.55 9.56 19.22
N VAL A 235 -21.16 8.46 18.80
CA VAL A 235 -21.76 7.49 19.74
C VAL A 235 -21.09 6.13 19.62
N GLY A 236 -20.57 5.60 20.74
CA GLY A 236 -20.16 4.21 20.88
C GLY A 236 -19.01 3.80 19.95
N VAL A 237 -17.93 4.56 19.93
CA VAL A 237 -16.74 4.28 19.12
C VAL A 237 -15.62 3.68 19.99
N ASP A 238 -14.90 2.69 19.46
CA ASP A 238 -13.69 2.12 20.07
C ASP A 238 -12.41 2.88 19.65
N ARG A 239 -11.24 2.46 20.17
CA ARG A 239 -9.94 3.07 19.86
C ARG A 239 -9.54 2.97 18.38
N GLN A 240 -10.14 2.04 17.62
CA GLN A 240 -9.90 1.86 16.19
C GLN A 240 -10.87 2.65 15.33
N GLY A 241 -11.85 3.32 15.94
CA GLY A 241 -12.89 4.06 15.24
C GLY A 241 -14.02 3.16 14.73
N GLN A 242 -14.29 2.04 15.43
CA GLN A 242 -15.35 1.09 15.09
C GLN A 242 -16.48 1.11 16.13
N ASP A 243 -17.69 0.85 15.68
CA ASP A 243 -18.84 0.61 16.53
C ASP A 243 -18.86 -0.82 17.10
N ALA A 244 -19.86 -1.14 17.93
CA ALA A 244 -20.00 -2.47 18.54
C ALA A 244 -20.26 -3.60 17.52
N ALA A 245 -20.71 -3.27 16.30
CA ALA A 245 -20.90 -4.24 15.24
C ALA A 245 -19.62 -4.43 14.39
N GLY A 246 -18.60 -3.59 14.59
CA GLY A 246 -17.36 -3.56 13.82
C GLY A 246 -17.43 -2.67 12.59
N GLY A 247 -18.48 -1.84 12.47
CA GLY A 247 -18.61 -0.83 11.43
C GLY A 247 -17.73 0.39 11.72
N ALA A 248 -17.17 0.99 10.67
CA ALA A 248 -16.39 2.22 10.81
C ALA A 248 -17.31 3.40 11.19
N VAL A 249 -16.96 4.11 12.26
CA VAL A 249 -17.61 5.35 12.66
C VAL A 249 -16.88 6.52 12.02
N ASP A 250 -17.64 7.43 11.40
CA ASP A 250 -17.06 8.63 10.81
C ASP A 250 -16.73 9.65 11.92
N VAL A 251 -15.44 9.70 12.26
CA VAL A 251 -14.88 10.65 13.25
C VAL A 251 -13.92 11.57 12.51
N PRO A 252 -14.24 12.85 12.35
CA PRO A 252 -13.31 13.82 11.80
C PRO A 252 -12.00 13.84 12.58
N TYR A 253 -10.88 13.95 11.87
CA TYR A 253 -9.54 13.97 12.50
C TYR A 253 -9.26 12.81 13.47
N LYS A 254 -9.83 11.62 13.22
CA LYS A 254 -9.81 10.47 14.13
C LYS A 254 -8.44 10.15 14.71
N GLU A 255 -7.37 10.31 13.92
CA GLU A 255 -5.99 10.03 14.35
C GLU A 255 -5.47 10.99 15.43
N LEU A 256 -6.11 12.16 15.57
CA LEU A 256 -5.83 13.14 16.62
C LEU A 256 -6.82 13.04 17.76
N VAL A 257 -8.10 12.91 17.43
CA VAL A 257 -9.22 12.97 18.38
C VAL A 257 -9.34 11.70 19.21
N LEU A 258 -9.32 10.51 18.60
CA LEU A 258 -9.53 9.27 19.35
C LEU A 258 -8.48 9.05 20.46
N PRO A 259 -7.16 9.24 20.24
CA PRO A 259 -6.20 9.12 21.33
C PRO A 259 -6.50 10.05 22.50
N ALA A 260 -6.91 11.30 22.23
CA ALA A 260 -7.25 12.27 23.26
C ALA A 260 -8.55 11.90 24.00
N VAL A 261 -9.60 11.54 23.25
CA VAL A 261 -10.89 11.07 23.82
C VAL A 261 -10.68 9.88 24.75
N PHE A 262 -9.80 8.92 24.39
CA PHE A 262 -9.53 7.74 25.21
C PHE A 262 -8.52 7.99 26.35
N ALA A 263 -7.92 9.17 26.41
CA ALA A 263 -7.07 9.60 27.52
C ALA A 263 -7.84 10.48 28.55
N SER A 264 -9.01 11.03 28.15
CA SER A 264 -9.83 11.92 28.97
C SER A 264 -10.95 11.16 29.70
N ASP A 265 -11.65 11.82 30.61
CA ASP A 265 -12.79 11.30 31.34
C ASP A 265 -14.03 12.20 31.15
N ILE A 266 -15.21 11.71 31.60
CA ILE A 266 -16.44 12.48 31.58
C ILE A 266 -16.30 13.71 32.46
N GLY A 267 -16.60 14.89 31.90
CA GLY A 267 -16.56 16.17 32.60
C GLY A 267 -15.18 16.81 32.70
N VAL A 268 -14.18 16.24 32.08
CA VAL A 268 -12.87 16.89 31.92
C VAL A 268 -12.97 17.98 30.85
N ASP A 269 -12.36 19.11 31.11
CA ASP A 269 -12.22 20.21 30.16
C ASP A 269 -10.85 20.10 29.46
N ASP A 270 -10.84 19.44 28.30
CA ASP A 270 -9.65 19.22 27.51
C ASP A 270 -9.31 20.46 26.65
N GLU A 271 -8.02 20.65 26.36
CA GLU A 271 -7.56 21.69 25.46
C GLU A 271 -7.96 21.42 24.01
N ALA A 272 -8.11 22.48 23.21
CA ALA A 272 -8.36 22.37 21.77
C ALA A 272 -7.22 21.67 21.05
N ILE A 273 -7.54 20.74 20.18
CA ILE A 273 -6.57 20.04 19.32
C ILE A 273 -6.37 20.85 18.05
N SER A 274 -5.14 21.31 17.79
CA SER A 274 -4.79 22.00 16.53
C SER A 274 -4.73 21.04 15.38
N THR A 275 -5.26 21.44 14.21
CA THR A 275 -5.25 20.65 12.99
C THR A 275 -4.24 21.18 11.96
N LYS A 276 -3.80 20.33 11.02
CA LYS A 276 -2.83 20.72 9.97
C LYS A 276 -3.36 21.75 8.98
N ASP A 277 -4.66 21.89 8.85
CA ASP A 277 -5.37 22.84 8.01
C ASP A 277 -5.73 24.14 8.74
N HIS A 278 -4.97 24.46 9.80
CA HIS A 278 -5.08 25.69 10.57
C HIS A 278 -6.43 25.85 11.26
N GLY A 279 -7.00 24.76 11.75
CA GLY A 279 -8.23 24.71 12.53
C GLY A 279 -8.00 24.14 13.91
N TYR A 280 -9.12 23.92 14.61
CA TYR A 280 -9.16 23.36 15.95
C TYR A 280 -10.32 22.37 16.08
N VAL A 281 -10.11 21.35 16.91
CA VAL A 281 -11.12 20.38 17.30
C VAL A 281 -11.24 20.39 18.81
N TRP A 282 -12.45 20.55 19.34
CA TRP A 282 -12.79 20.32 20.73
C TRP A 282 -13.62 19.06 20.84
N PHE A 283 -13.49 18.39 21.96
CA PHE A 283 -14.33 17.27 22.30
C PHE A 283 -14.73 17.30 23.77
N ALA A 284 -15.81 16.62 24.09
CA ALA A 284 -16.23 16.36 25.47
C ALA A 284 -16.75 14.94 25.58
N VAL A 285 -16.15 14.13 26.44
CA VAL A 285 -16.59 12.76 26.67
C VAL A 285 -17.94 12.77 27.41
N THR A 286 -18.94 12.15 26.78
CA THR A 286 -20.33 12.10 27.32
C THR A 286 -20.66 10.74 27.92
N LYS A 287 -20.02 9.66 27.45
CA LYS A 287 -20.25 8.31 27.97
C LYS A 287 -19.00 7.44 27.79
N ILE A 288 -18.76 6.59 28.80
CA ILE A 288 -17.74 5.54 28.75
C ILE A 288 -18.44 4.21 29.00
N ASP A 289 -18.39 3.32 28.04
CA ASP A 289 -18.80 1.92 28.17
C ASP A 289 -17.52 1.06 28.31
N PRO A 290 -17.19 0.60 29.52
CA PRO A 290 -15.93 -0.07 29.78
C PRO A 290 -15.84 -1.42 29.04
N ALA A 291 -14.62 -1.85 28.76
CA ALA A 291 -14.38 -3.18 28.20
C ALA A 291 -14.97 -4.28 29.11
N HIS A 292 -15.74 -5.16 28.51
CA HIS A 292 -16.43 -6.23 29.24
C HIS A 292 -16.45 -7.55 28.47
N ASP A 293 -16.63 -8.65 29.18
CA ASP A 293 -16.80 -9.95 28.58
C ASP A 293 -18.19 -10.04 27.92
N ARG A 294 -18.22 -10.49 26.67
CA ARG A 294 -19.47 -10.79 25.97
C ARG A 294 -19.96 -12.20 26.35
N THR A 295 -21.24 -12.42 26.28
CA THR A 295 -21.82 -13.75 26.41
C THR A 295 -21.70 -14.51 25.07
N LEU A 296 -21.82 -15.84 25.11
CA LEU A 296 -21.86 -16.63 23.87
C LEU A 296 -23.02 -16.20 22.96
N ASP A 297 -24.16 -15.82 23.53
CA ASP A 297 -25.33 -15.38 22.75
C ASP A 297 -25.05 -14.09 21.98
N ASP A 298 -24.27 -13.16 22.56
CA ASP A 298 -23.90 -11.90 21.90
C ASP A 298 -23.01 -12.09 20.67
N VAL A 299 -22.24 -13.20 20.61
CA VAL A 299 -21.21 -13.44 19.59
C VAL A 299 -21.37 -14.78 18.89
N LYS A 300 -22.51 -15.44 19.03
CA LYS A 300 -22.73 -16.81 18.60
C LYS A 300 -22.36 -17.06 17.13
N ASP A 301 -22.76 -16.18 16.25
CA ASP A 301 -22.47 -16.31 14.82
C ASP A 301 -20.97 -16.14 14.53
N LYS A 302 -20.29 -15.22 15.23
CA LYS A 302 -18.86 -15.03 15.13
C LYS A 302 -18.09 -16.25 15.65
N VAL A 303 -18.54 -16.82 16.77
CA VAL A 303 -17.96 -18.03 17.35
C VAL A 303 -18.16 -19.23 16.42
N ALA A 304 -19.35 -19.39 15.87
CA ALA A 304 -19.65 -20.47 14.92
C ALA A 304 -18.82 -20.34 13.63
N GLY A 305 -18.69 -19.12 13.11
CA GLY A 305 -17.84 -18.86 11.94
C GLY A 305 -16.37 -19.19 12.21
N ALA A 306 -15.80 -18.68 13.31
CA ALA A 306 -14.42 -18.94 13.70
C ALA A 306 -14.15 -20.43 13.94
N TRP A 307 -15.06 -21.12 14.60
CA TRP A 307 -14.97 -22.58 14.77
C TRP A 307 -14.96 -23.30 13.43
N THR A 308 -15.88 -22.93 12.53
CA THR A 308 -15.96 -23.54 11.19
C THR A 308 -14.68 -23.32 10.41
N ASP A 309 -14.11 -22.09 10.44
CA ASP A 309 -12.86 -21.77 9.77
C ASP A 309 -11.68 -22.57 10.34
N GLU A 310 -11.62 -22.75 11.66
CA GLU A 310 -10.61 -23.58 12.30
C GLU A 310 -10.74 -25.05 11.87
N GLN A 311 -11.98 -25.60 11.87
CA GLN A 311 -12.21 -26.96 11.40
C GLN A 311 -11.85 -27.15 9.92
N ARG A 312 -12.13 -26.13 9.07
CA ARG A 312 -11.70 -26.15 7.67
C ARG A 312 -10.18 -26.21 7.55
N ALA A 313 -9.50 -25.35 8.29
CA ALA A 313 -8.04 -25.30 8.28
C ALA A 313 -7.43 -26.63 8.77
N GLN A 314 -7.96 -27.18 9.85
CA GLN A 314 -7.52 -28.47 10.41
C GLN A 314 -7.76 -29.61 9.41
N ARG A 315 -8.95 -29.67 8.81
CA ARG A 315 -9.29 -30.71 7.83
C ARG A 315 -8.38 -30.66 6.60
N LEU A 316 -8.13 -29.46 6.07
CA LEU A 316 -7.19 -29.29 4.97
C LEU A 316 -5.75 -29.65 5.38
N ALA A 317 -5.36 -29.40 6.63
CA ALA A 317 -4.07 -29.81 7.15
C ALA A 317 -3.95 -31.34 7.20
N ASP A 318 -4.97 -32.03 7.72
CA ASP A 318 -5.01 -33.49 7.79
C ASP A 318 -4.97 -34.13 6.40
N MET A 319 -5.81 -33.65 5.47
CA MET A 319 -5.81 -34.10 4.08
C MET A 319 -4.47 -33.89 3.41
N SER A 320 -3.86 -32.70 3.59
CA SER A 320 -2.53 -32.42 3.02
C SER A 320 -1.45 -33.32 3.60
N ALA A 321 -1.51 -33.66 4.89
CA ALA A 321 -0.57 -34.57 5.52
C ALA A 321 -0.71 -36.01 5.00
N GLU A 322 -1.94 -36.45 4.71
CA GLU A 322 -2.20 -37.74 4.07
C GLU A 322 -1.68 -37.77 2.63
N ASP A 323 -1.89 -36.70 1.87
CA ASP A 323 -1.42 -36.62 0.49
C ASP A 323 0.12 -36.55 0.42
N VAL A 324 0.78 -35.85 1.35
CA VAL A 324 2.24 -35.89 1.49
C VAL A 324 2.75 -37.32 1.73
N LYS A 325 2.11 -38.07 2.62
CA LYS A 325 2.49 -39.48 2.85
C LYS A 325 2.34 -40.35 1.60
N LYS A 326 1.27 -40.15 0.82
CA LYS A 326 1.04 -40.86 -0.45
C LYS A 326 2.10 -40.47 -1.50
N LEU A 327 2.45 -39.18 -1.59
CA LEU A 327 3.53 -38.71 -2.48
C LEU A 327 4.89 -39.28 -2.12
N ASP A 328 5.21 -39.38 -0.85
CA ASP A 328 6.44 -40.03 -0.37
C ASP A 328 6.41 -41.56 -0.56
N GLY A 329 5.21 -42.16 -0.56
CA GLY A 329 4.98 -43.57 -0.93
C GLY A 329 5.00 -43.84 -2.43
N GLY A 330 5.19 -42.80 -3.28
CA GLY A 330 5.33 -42.94 -4.73
C GLY A 330 4.05 -42.74 -5.54
N THR A 331 2.97 -42.30 -4.93
CA THR A 331 1.74 -41.93 -5.66
C THR A 331 2.02 -40.69 -6.54
N ASP A 332 1.49 -40.68 -7.76
CA ASP A 332 1.66 -39.57 -8.66
C ASP A 332 0.86 -38.32 -8.20
N ILE A 333 1.49 -37.17 -8.23
CA ILE A 333 0.87 -35.90 -7.79
C ILE A 333 -0.34 -35.53 -8.65
N THR A 334 -0.37 -35.94 -9.93
CA THR A 334 -1.50 -35.69 -10.84
C THR A 334 -2.74 -36.49 -10.44
N GLU A 335 -2.54 -37.69 -9.90
CA GLU A 335 -3.63 -38.53 -9.38
C GLU A 335 -4.26 -37.89 -8.15
N LEU A 336 -3.45 -37.41 -7.21
CA LEU A 336 -3.92 -36.75 -5.98
C LEU A 336 -4.62 -35.41 -6.29
N ALA A 337 -4.03 -34.61 -7.18
CA ALA A 337 -4.66 -33.37 -7.61
C ALA A 337 -6.05 -33.60 -8.24
N ARG A 338 -6.16 -34.61 -9.11
CA ARG A 338 -7.44 -35.00 -9.74
C ARG A 338 -8.45 -35.44 -8.69
N ALA A 339 -8.03 -36.24 -7.71
CA ALA A 339 -8.91 -36.67 -6.61
C ALA A 339 -9.39 -35.48 -5.77
N ALA A 340 -8.57 -34.45 -5.62
CA ALA A 340 -8.88 -33.20 -4.93
C ALA A 340 -9.67 -32.21 -5.78
N GLY A 341 -9.92 -32.50 -7.07
CA GLY A 341 -10.53 -31.54 -8.01
C GLY A 341 -9.66 -30.33 -8.33
N ALA A 342 -8.34 -30.48 -8.22
CA ALA A 342 -7.36 -29.42 -8.42
C ALA A 342 -6.46 -29.70 -9.65
N GLU A 343 -5.84 -28.65 -10.15
CA GLU A 343 -4.86 -28.75 -11.25
C GLU A 343 -3.44 -28.74 -10.70
N VAL A 344 -2.55 -29.55 -11.30
CA VAL A 344 -1.13 -29.53 -10.99
C VAL A 344 -0.47 -28.33 -11.67
N LYS A 345 0.25 -27.56 -10.90
CA LYS A 345 1.09 -26.45 -11.33
C LYS A 345 2.56 -26.78 -11.08
N THR A 346 3.44 -26.07 -11.76
CA THR A 346 4.89 -26.20 -11.57
C THR A 346 5.49 -24.84 -11.24
N ALA A 347 6.45 -24.82 -10.32
CA ALA A 347 7.32 -23.67 -10.12
C ALA A 347 8.77 -24.12 -10.28
N LYS A 348 9.53 -23.41 -11.10
CA LYS A 348 10.92 -23.74 -11.40
C LYS A 348 11.88 -22.73 -10.82
N GLY A 349 13.06 -23.18 -10.44
CA GLY A 349 14.11 -22.32 -9.93
C GLY A 349 13.76 -21.58 -8.64
N VAL A 350 12.91 -22.18 -7.78
CA VAL A 350 12.55 -21.61 -6.47
C VAL A 350 13.82 -21.48 -5.63
N ARG A 351 14.05 -20.33 -5.03
CA ARG A 351 15.19 -20.03 -4.16
C ARG A 351 14.73 -19.82 -2.71
N ARG A 352 15.63 -19.97 -1.75
CA ARG A 352 15.33 -19.68 -0.33
C ARG A 352 14.89 -18.23 -0.08
N ALA A 353 15.35 -17.30 -0.92
CA ALA A 353 14.95 -15.89 -0.86
C ALA A 353 13.55 -15.60 -1.45
N GLY A 354 12.94 -16.57 -2.12
CA GLY A 354 11.62 -16.46 -2.74
C GLY A 354 11.51 -17.22 -4.06
N GLY A 355 10.29 -17.38 -4.53
CA GLY A 355 9.93 -17.94 -5.83
C GLY A 355 8.75 -17.15 -6.41
N GLU A 356 8.67 -17.03 -7.73
CA GLU A 356 7.63 -16.26 -8.39
C GLU A 356 6.24 -16.84 -8.06
N GLY A 357 5.38 -16.03 -7.42
CA GLY A 357 4.02 -16.42 -7.04
C GLY A 357 3.88 -17.37 -5.83
N LEU A 358 4.96 -17.65 -5.09
CA LEU A 358 4.91 -18.48 -3.89
C LEU A 358 5.03 -17.65 -2.61
N ALA A 359 4.15 -17.90 -1.65
CA ALA A 359 4.24 -17.29 -0.33
C ALA A 359 5.49 -17.77 0.43
N ALA A 360 6.07 -16.92 1.28
CA ALA A 360 7.29 -17.23 2.04
C ALA A 360 7.20 -18.53 2.86
N GLY A 361 6.02 -18.84 3.43
CA GLY A 361 5.76 -20.09 4.15
C GLY A 361 5.86 -21.32 3.26
N VAL A 362 5.43 -21.23 2.00
CA VAL A 362 5.57 -22.31 1.02
C VAL A 362 7.05 -22.50 0.65
N VAL A 363 7.77 -21.43 0.39
CA VAL A 363 9.21 -21.47 0.10
C VAL A 363 9.97 -22.12 1.26
N SER A 364 9.68 -21.72 2.49
CA SER A 364 10.27 -22.32 3.68
C SER A 364 10.00 -23.83 3.77
N ALA A 365 8.76 -24.26 3.48
CA ALA A 365 8.39 -25.68 3.48
C ALA A 365 9.11 -26.46 2.38
N VAL A 366 9.25 -25.88 1.17
CA VAL A 366 9.98 -26.50 0.02
C VAL A 366 11.42 -26.80 0.38
N PHE A 367 12.10 -25.90 1.09
CA PHE A 367 13.49 -26.12 1.54
C PHE A 367 13.59 -26.85 2.89
N GLY A 368 12.46 -27.13 3.53
CA GLY A 368 12.39 -27.96 4.75
C GLY A 368 12.36 -29.47 4.48
N VAL A 369 12.12 -29.88 3.23
CA VAL A 369 12.11 -31.29 2.83
C VAL A 369 13.38 -31.68 2.09
N GLY A 370 13.61 -32.98 1.89
CA GLY A 370 14.76 -33.48 1.11
C GLY A 370 14.64 -33.17 -0.40
N PRO A 371 15.71 -33.45 -1.20
CA PRO A 371 15.78 -33.09 -2.63
C PRO A 371 14.70 -33.68 -3.53
N THR A 372 14.06 -34.75 -3.09
CA THR A 372 12.90 -35.39 -3.77
C THR A 372 11.70 -35.54 -2.86
N GLY A 373 11.70 -34.81 -1.73
CA GLY A 373 10.67 -34.88 -0.69
C GLY A 373 9.36 -34.24 -1.12
N ALA A 374 8.30 -34.62 -0.45
CA ALA A 374 7.00 -33.94 -0.52
C ALA A 374 6.74 -33.13 0.74
N GLY A 375 5.87 -32.14 0.63
CA GLY A 375 5.48 -31.30 1.76
C GLY A 375 4.20 -30.55 1.51
N SER A 376 3.74 -29.85 2.53
CA SER A 376 2.59 -28.96 2.42
C SER A 376 2.78 -27.68 3.24
N ALA A 377 2.15 -26.61 2.80
CA ALA A 377 2.13 -25.33 3.51
C ALA A 377 0.79 -24.64 3.33
N SER A 378 0.47 -23.69 4.22
CA SER A 378 -0.69 -22.81 4.05
C SER A 378 -0.47 -21.93 2.82
N ALA A 379 -1.52 -21.75 2.03
CA ALA A 379 -1.56 -20.89 0.85
C ALA A 379 -2.90 -20.15 0.83
N ASP A 380 -2.98 -19.09 -0.01
CA ASP A 380 -4.21 -18.33 -0.16
C ASP A 380 -5.37 -19.26 -0.57
N GLY A 381 -6.43 -19.24 0.21
CA GLY A 381 -7.63 -20.03 -0.01
C GLY A 381 -7.51 -21.53 0.31
N GLY A 382 -6.41 -22.04 0.90
CA GLY A 382 -6.27 -23.44 1.24
C GLY A 382 -4.87 -23.88 1.69
N ARG A 383 -4.49 -25.09 1.28
CA ARG A 383 -3.15 -25.65 1.52
C ARG A 383 -2.52 -26.12 0.23
N LEU A 384 -1.31 -25.72 0.02
CA LEU A 384 -0.50 -26.16 -1.12
C LEU A 384 0.22 -27.46 -0.71
N VAL A 385 0.04 -28.52 -1.52
CA VAL A 385 0.77 -29.79 -1.44
C VAL A 385 1.74 -29.83 -2.60
N PHE A 386 3.00 -30.17 -2.34
CA PHE A 386 4.05 -30.17 -3.35
C PHE A 386 4.94 -31.40 -3.28
N LYS A 387 5.59 -31.66 -4.41
CA LYS A 387 6.70 -32.61 -4.57
C LYS A 387 7.88 -31.88 -5.19
N VAL A 388 9.06 -32.01 -4.59
CA VAL A 388 10.30 -31.54 -5.23
C VAL A 388 10.62 -32.47 -6.39
N THR A 389 10.72 -31.92 -7.60
CA THR A 389 11.00 -32.68 -8.84
C THR A 389 12.43 -32.52 -9.28
N ASN A 390 13.09 -31.45 -8.89
CA ASN A 390 14.51 -31.24 -9.18
C ASN A 390 15.12 -30.37 -8.08
N ASP A 391 16.38 -30.65 -7.73
CA ASP A 391 17.20 -29.90 -6.80
C ASP A 391 18.53 -29.61 -7.47
N THR A 392 18.83 -28.34 -7.64
CA THR A 392 20.06 -27.89 -8.29
C THR A 392 20.89 -27.07 -7.31
N VAL A 393 22.02 -27.62 -6.94
CA VAL A 393 23.03 -26.89 -6.16
C VAL A 393 24.13 -26.47 -7.15
N PRO A 394 24.20 -25.18 -7.50
CA PRO A 394 25.21 -24.72 -8.44
C PRO A 394 26.63 -24.90 -7.84
N PRO A 395 27.61 -25.33 -8.65
CA PRO A 395 28.98 -25.43 -8.19
C PRO A 395 29.49 -24.04 -7.76
N PRO A 396 30.38 -23.97 -6.75
CA PRO A 396 30.98 -22.71 -6.34
C PRO A 396 31.77 -22.10 -7.50
N VAL A 397 31.51 -20.81 -7.78
CA VAL A 397 32.21 -20.03 -8.80
C VAL A 397 33.43 -19.39 -8.15
N GLU A 398 34.61 -19.68 -8.64
CA GLU A 398 35.86 -19.09 -8.16
C GLU A 398 35.86 -17.59 -8.47
N GLY A 399 36.06 -16.73 -7.43
CA GLY A 399 36.03 -15.27 -7.57
C GLY A 399 34.65 -14.64 -7.49
N ASP A 400 33.59 -15.38 -7.14
CA ASP A 400 32.27 -14.81 -6.91
C ASP A 400 32.28 -13.77 -5.76
N PRO A 401 31.83 -12.53 -6.00
CA PRO A 401 31.75 -11.48 -4.97
C PRO A 401 30.94 -11.89 -3.73
N GLY A 402 29.93 -12.74 -3.88
CA GLY A 402 29.13 -13.28 -2.79
C GLY A 402 29.97 -14.17 -1.86
N THR A 403 30.95 -14.91 -2.41
CA THR A 403 31.87 -15.72 -1.60
C THR A 403 32.74 -14.85 -0.69
N ALA A 404 33.26 -13.74 -1.20
CA ALA A 404 34.05 -12.80 -0.42
C ALA A 404 33.21 -12.15 0.70
N ALA A 405 32.00 -11.69 0.40
CA ALA A 405 31.11 -11.07 1.37
C ALA A 405 30.71 -12.05 2.50
N VAL A 406 30.40 -13.30 2.20
CA VAL A 406 30.10 -14.33 3.21
C VAL A 406 31.32 -14.68 4.04
N ALA A 407 32.52 -14.77 3.43
CA ALA A 407 33.76 -15.00 4.16
C ALA A 407 34.09 -13.87 5.13
N ASP A 408 33.90 -12.62 4.71
CA ASP A 408 34.12 -11.45 5.55
C ASP A 408 33.11 -11.36 6.70
N ARG A 409 31.85 -11.68 6.44
CA ARG A 409 30.82 -11.77 7.48
C ARG A 409 31.15 -12.86 8.52
N LEU A 410 31.53 -14.07 8.07
CA LEU A 410 31.91 -15.16 8.95
C LEU A 410 33.17 -14.82 9.78
N LYS A 411 34.15 -14.12 9.19
CA LYS A 411 35.31 -13.62 9.91
C LYS A 411 34.93 -12.62 11.00
N ALA A 412 34.01 -11.68 10.69
CA ALA A 412 33.53 -10.70 11.65
C ALA A 412 32.73 -11.36 12.79
N GLU A 413 31.82 -12.28 12.47
CA GLU A 413 31.03 -13.02 13.48
C GLU A 413 31.92 -13.91 14.35
N THR A 414 32.90 -14.60 13.77
CA THR A 414 33.89 -15.42 14.50
C THR A 414 34.76 -14.54 15.38
N GLY A 415 35.22 -13.39 14.87
CA GLY A 415 35.99 -12.42 15.61
C GLY A 415 35.24 -11.87 16.85
N SER A 416 33.97 -11.49 16.66
CA SER A 416 33.11 -11.03 17.75
C SER A 416 32.89 -12.12 18.80
N SER A 417 32.59 -13.35 18.38
CA SER A 417 32.40 -14.48 19.28
C SER A 417 33.66 -14.83 20.08
N LEU A 418 34.85 -14.77 19.46
CA LEU A 418 36.14 -14.97 20.16
C LEU A 418 36.41 -13.88 21.18
N ILE A 419 36.11 -12.63 20.83
CA ILE A 419 36.24 -11.49 21.76
C ILE A 419 35.28 -11.66 22.96
N GLU A 420 34.02 -12.02 22.70
CA GLU A 420 33.07 -12.29 23.79
C GLU A 420 33.52 -13.43 24.71
N GLN A 421 34.01 -14.53 24.13
CA GLN A 421 34.52 -15.67 24.88
C GLN A 421 35.75 -15.26 25.72
N TYR A 422 36.67 -14.49 25.12
CA TYR A 422 37.86 -14.00 25.79
C TYR A 422 37.51 -13.04 26.94
N VAL A 423 36.63 -12.06 26.68
CA VAL A 423 36.13 -11.13 27.71
C VAL A 423 35.36 -11.89 28.80
N GLY A 424 34.56 -12.90 28.42
CA GLY A 424 33.86 -13.77 29.38
C GLY A 424 34.81 -14.59 30.25
N ALA A 425 35.94 -15.06 29.68
CA ALA A 425 37.00 -15.75 30.43
C ALA A 425 37.73 -14.81 31.39
N LEU A 426 38.14 -13.61 30.94
CA LEU A 426 38.76 -12.59 31.75
C LEU A 426 37.86 -12.12 32.91
N LYS A 427 36.57 -11.91 32.66
CA LYS A 427 35.59 -11.55 33.71
C LYS A 427 35.53 -12.59 34.82
N ARG A 428 35.59 -13.87 34.45
CA ARG A 428 35.62 -14.98 35.44
C ARG A 428 36.92 -15.05 36.21
N GLU A 429 38.02 -14.88 35.50
CA GLU A 429 39.38 -14.96 36.13
C GLU A 429 39.65 -13.75 37.07
N LEU A 430 39.24 -12.56 36.68
CA LEU A 430 39.40 -11.33 37.43
C LEU A 430 38.30 -11.05 38.47
N GLY A 431 37.28 -11.90 38.54
CA GLY A 431 36.20 -11.78 39.54
C GLY A 431 35.32 -10.56 39.33
N VAL A 432 35.15 -10.08 38.08
CA VAL A 432 34.31 -8.92 37.73
C VAL A 432 32.84 -9.28 37.89
N SER A 433 32.13 -8.62 38.81
CA SER A 433 30.67 -8.69 38.92
C SER A 433 30.06 -7.36 38.47
N ILE A 434 29.02 -7.44 37.64
CA ILE A 434 28.25 -6.28 37.16
C ILE A 434 27.00 -6.17 38.04
N ASP A 435 26.90 -5.06 38.81
CA ASP A 435 25.63 -4.78 39.54
C ASP A 435 24.59 -4.22 38.56
N ALA A 436 23.62 -5.08 38.24
CA ALA A 436 22.52 -4.75 37.31
C ALA A 436 21.61 -3.60 37.81
N ARG A 437 21.75 -3.17 39.09
CA ARG A 437 20.98 -2.04 39.63
C ARG A 437 21.66 -0.71 39.28
N VAL A 438 22.98 -0.68 39.23
CA VAL A 438 23.75 0.52 38.86
C VAL A 438 23.62 0.79 37.35
N MET A 439 23.63 -0.26 36.53
CA MET A 439 23.44 -0.12 35.07
C MET A 439 22.06 0.46 34.70
N ARG A 440 20.98 0.02 35.33
CA ARG A 440 19.64 0.57 35.10
C ARG A 440 19.49 2.03 35.53
N GLY A 441 20.31 2.51 36.47
CA GLY A 441 20.32 3.91 36.87
C GLY A 441 21.11 4.82 35.91
N ALA A 442 22.00 4.26 35.10
CA ALA A 442 22.80 5.02 34.12
C ALA A 442 22.16 5.14 32.75
N GLU A 443 21.16 4.26 32.40
CA GLU A 443 20.40 4.31 31.14
C GLU A 443 19.12 5.16 31.24
N GLY A 444 18.77 5.65 32.42
CA GLY A 444 17.55 6.44 32.70
C GLY A 444 17.81 7.89 33.10
N GLY A 445 18.97 8.45 32.78
CA GLY A 445 19.33 9.85 33.05
C GLY A 445 19.38 10.69 31.78
#